data_81f6ecdfb4e64ba119d3b092c9be5174
#
_entry.id   81f6ecdfb4e64ba119d3b092c9be5174
#
_cell.length_a   1.000
_cell.length_b   1.000
_cell.length_c   1.000
_cell.angle_alpha   90.00
_cell.angle_beta   90.00
_cell.angle_gamma   90.00
#
_symmetry.space_group_name_H-M   'P 1'
#
loop_
_entity.id
_entity.type
_entity.pdbx_description
1 polymer ?
#
loop_
_entity_poly.entity_id
_entity_poly.type
_entity_poly.pdbx_seq_one_letter_code
_entity_poly.pdbx_strand_id
1 'polypeptide(L)'
;MGDNKILIVDDSMENRELLSAMLEMHGWEYETAENGELGLRKIEADSYDIVLVDLMMPLMNGLELLDRIKESWPSTEVIIITAYGSIPTAIEAIKKGAFTYLLRPFEPDEVILTIKKIFELQGIRSENKMLREELSRVLMDDTMVYKSFEMKKILSSLDDVSQSNATVLVLGESGVGKELVAKAIHKKSQRAGKPFIKVSCAALPEQLLESELFGHEKGSFTGAVGMRKGRFEIANGGTLFLDEIGEISQSIQIKLLRVIQELEFERVGGTKTIKCDTRIIAATNRDLAEEVKNANFREDLFYRLNVISIKVPPLRERVEDTVPLAYHFLEKYRKETNKDISDISDEALVIMSGYKWPGNIRELENVIERAVVLSKNKTI
;
A
#
# COMPACT_ATOMS: atom_id res chain seq x y z
N MET A 1 -4.76 -20.00 15.39
CA MET A 1 -4.89 -19.08 16.52
C MET A 1 -3.51 -19.03 17.12
N GLY A 2 -2.80 -17.90 17.06
CA GLY A 2 -1.49 -17.79 17.68
C GLY A 2 -1.69 -17.83 19.20
N ASP A 3 -0.79 -18.56 19.87
CA ASP A 3 -0.78 -18.63 21.33
C ASP A 3 -0.43 -17.24 21.85
N ASN A 4 -1.44 -16.51 22.32
CA ASN A 4 -1.29 -15.16 22.88
C ASN A 4 -0.48 -15.26 24.17
N LYS A 5 0.83 -15.03 24.08
CA LYS A 5 1.78 -15.25 25.17
C LYS A 5 2.16 -13.94 25.86
N ILE A 6 2.02 -13.90 27.20
CA ILE A 6 2.25 -12.71 28.00
C ILE A 6 3.41 -12.97 28.97
N LEU A 7 4.32 -12.02 29.10
CA LEU A 7 5.37 -12.05 30.13
C LEU A 7 5.06 -11.03 31.22
N ILE A 8 5.14 -11.46 32.49
CA ILE A 8 5.01 -10.61 33.67
C ILE A 8 6.42 -10.42 34.25
N VAL A 9 6.86 -9.17 34.37
CA VAL A 9 8.16 -8.82 34.95
C VAL A 9 7.95 -7.87 36.12
N ASP A 10 8.11 -8.38 37.33
CA ASP A 10 7.86 -7.64 38.59
C ASP A 10 8.72 -8.26 39.68
N ASP A 11 9.35 -7.50 40.55
CA ASP A 11 10.22 -8.02 41.62
C ASP A 11 9.41 -8.59 42.80
N SER A 12 8.18 -8.10 43.01
CA SER A 12 7.27 -8.60 44.04
C SER A 12 6.61 -9.93 43.63
N MET A 13 6.79 -10.97 44.44
CA MET A 13 6.12 -12.26 44.23
C MET A 13 4.56 -12.12 44.30
N GLU A 14 4.08 -11.31 45.22
CA GLU A 14 2.63 -11.09 45.38
C GLU A 14 2.00 -10.47 44.13
N ASN A 15 2.69 -9.52 43.53
CA ASN A 15 2.25 -8.88 42.29
C ASN A 15 2.23 -9.86 41.11
N ARG A 16 3.29 -10.68 40.96
CA ARG A 16 3.35 -11.72 39.94
C ARG A 16 2.20 -12.72 40.09
N GLU A 17 1.93 -13.19 41.33
CA GLU A 17 0.85 -14.12 41.60
C GLU A 17 -0.52 -13.50 41.28
N LEU A 18 -0.76 -12.25 41.67
CA LEU A 18 -1.98 -11.51 41.36
C LEU A 18 -2.22 -11.43 39.85
N LEU A 19 -1.23 -10.95 39.10
CA LEU A 19 -1.34 -10.82 37.65
C LEU A 19 -1.47 -12.19 36.98
N SER A 20 -0.75 -13.21 37.44
CA SER A 20 -0.85 -14.58 36.95
C SER A 20 -2.24 -15.14 37.11
N ALA A 21 -2.87 -15.00 38.31
CA ALA A 21 -4.22 -15.45 38.56
C ALA A 21 -5.23 -14.75 37.62
N MET A 22 -5.03 -13.44 37.36
CA MET A 22 -5.91 -12.70 36.45
C MET A 22 -5.79 -13.21 35.00
N LEU A 23 -4.59 -13.51 34.52
CA LEU A 23 -4.37 -14.03 33.18
C LEU A 23 -4.90 -15.46 33.03
N GLU A 24 -4.68 -16.31 34.03
CA GLU A 24 -5.15 -17.69 34.07
C GLU A 24 -6.69 -17.78 34.00
N MET A 25 -7.41 -16.91 34.72
CA MET A 25 -8.88 -16.82 34.68
C MET A 25 -9.43 -16.51 33.29
N HIS A 26 -8.60 -15.89 32.42
CA HIS A 26 -8.98 -15.55 31.05
C HIS A 26 -8.38 -16.50 30.00
N GLY A 27 -7.66 -17.55 30.45
CA GLY A 27 -7.10 -18.59 29.59
C GLY A 27 -5.93 -18.10 28.71
N TRP A 28 -5.21 -17.08 29.13
CA TRP A 28 -4.01 -16.60 28.43
C TRP A 28 -2.76 -17.34 28.91
N GLU A 29 -1.88 -17.67 27.96
CA GLU A 29 -0.57 -18.24 28.28
C GLU A 29 0.34 -17.14 28.83
N TYR A 30 1.01 -17.43 29.95
CA TYR A 30 1.90 -16.47 30.57
C TYR A 30 3.15 -17.11 31.17
N GLU A 31 4.18 -16.29 31.29
CA GLU A 31 5.38 -16.57 32.07
C GLU A 31 5.69 -15.40 33.01
N THR A 32 6.56 -15.65 34.00
CA THR A 32 6.93 -14.62 34.96
C THR A 32 8.44 -14.47 35.05
N ALA A 33 8.92 -13.26 35.34
CA ALA A 33 10.33 -12.96 35.65
C ALA A 33 10.39 -12.03 36.87
N GLU A 34 11.38 -12.20 37.73
CA GLU A 34 11.52 -11.45 38.98
C GLU A 34 12.37 -10.16 38.86
N ASN A 35 12.93 -9.89 37.70
CA ASN A 35 13.67 -8.66 37.39
C ASN A 35 13.79 -8.46 35.89
N GLY A 36 14.24 -7.27 35.46
CA GLY A 36 14.36 -6.92 34.06
C GLY A 36 15.38 -7.75 33.28
N GLU A 37 16.49 -8.19 33.90
CA GLU A 37 17.49 -9.05 33.24
C GLU A 37 16.93 -10.43 32.89
N LEU A 38 16.19 -11.05 33.83
CA LEU A 38 15.55 -12.34 33.59
C LEU A 38 14.41 -12.20 32.58
N GLY A 39 13.67 -11.09 32.63
CA GLY A 39 12.66 -10.75 31.63
C GLY A 39 13.26 -10.67 30.24
N LEU A 40 14.38 -9.96 30.06
CA LEU A 40 15.07 -9.83 28.79
C LEU A 40 15.57 -11.19 28.26
N ARG A 41 16.20 -12.03 29.11
CA ARG A 41 16.63 -13.39 28.73
C ARG A 41 15.48 -14.25 28.23
N LYS A 42 14.29 -14.13 28.84
CA LYS A 42 13.12 -14.87 28.39
C LYS A 42 12.64 -14.40 27.02
N ILE A 43 12.63 -13.09 26.79
CA ILE A 43 12.25 -12.48 25.50
C ILE A 43 13.26 -12.85 24.39
N GLU A 44 14.56 -13.02 24.74
CA GLU A 44 15.58 -13.53 23.82
C GLU A 44 15.40 -15.01 23.47
N ALA A 45 14.85 -15.79 24.38
CA ALA A 45 14.64 -17.24 24.19
C ALA A 45 13.32 -17.60 23.52
N ASP A 46 12.28 -16.76 23.69
CA ASP A 46 10.94 -17.00 23.17
C ASP A 46 10.24 -15.68 22.80
N SER A 47 9.16 -15.76 22.01
CA SER A 47 8.38 -14.61 21.57
C SER A 47 7.19 -14.36 22.50
N TYR A 48 6.98 -13.09 22.86
CA TYR A 48 5.86 -12.65 23.67
C TYR A 48 5.12 -11.53 22.94
N ASP A 49 3.79 -11.58 22.97
CA ASP A 49 2.95 -10.55 22.36
C ASP A 49 2.84 -9.31 23.26
N ILE A 50 2.79 -9.54 24.58
CA ILE A 50 2.64 -8.49 25.60
C ILE A 50 3.63 -8.74 26.74
N VAL A 51 4.24 -7.66 27.24
CA VAL A 51 5.03 -7.69 28.46
C VAL A 51 4.42 -6.71 29.46
N LEU A 52 4.04 -7.22 30.63
CA LEU A 52 3.62 -6.42 31.79
C LEU A 52 4.85 -6.18 32.66
N VAL A 53 5.25 -4.93 32.84
CA VAL A 53 6.54 -4.57 33.45
C VAL A 53 6.32 -3.64 34.64
N ASP A 54 6.83 -4.01 35.82
CA ASP A 54 6.97 -3.03 36.90
C ASP A 54 8.08 -2.01 36.60
N LEU A 55 7.84 -0.77 36.97
CA LEU A 55 8.81 0.32 36.73
C LEU A 55 10.05 0.20 37.59
N MET A 56 9.87 -0.13 38.87
CA MET A 56 10.91 -0.07 39.91
C MET A 56 11.35 -1.48 40.27
N MET A 57 12.38 -1.96 39.58
CA MET A 57 12.97 -3.29 39.83
C MET A 57 14.48 -3.20 40.04
N PRO A 58 15.08 -4.12 40.82
CA PRO A 58 16.50 -4.22 40.96
C PRO A 58 17.19 -4.65 39.66
N LEU A 59 18.46 -4.33 39.49
CA LEU A 59 19.35 -4.67 38.38
C LEU A 59 19.02 -3.92 37.06
N MET A 60 17.85 -4.07 36.54
CA MET A 60 17.34 -3.40 35.33
C MET A 60 15.93 -2.89 35.60
N ASN A 61 15.74 -1.58 35.51
CA ASN A 61 14.41 -0.95 35.71
C ASN A 61 13.49 -1.14 34.50
N GLY A 62 12.18 -0.87 34.69
CA GLY A 62 11.16 -1.12 33.65
C GLY A 62 11.32 -0.24 32.40
N LEU A 63 11.89 0.97 32.51
CA LEU A 63 12.14 1.83 31.34
C LEU A 63 13.34 1.35 30.52
N GLU A 64 14.38 0.84 31.18
CA GLU A 64 15.54 0.25 30.50
C GLU A 64 15.13 -1.03 29.75
N LEU A 65 14.28 -1.87 30.38
CA LEU A 65 13.74 -3.07 29.73
C LEU A 65 12.87 -2.70 28.53
N LEU A 66 12.00 -1.68 28.66
CA LEU A 66 11.18 -1.16 27.57
C LEU A 66 12.02 -0.72 26.37
N ASP A 67 13.10 0.03 26.60
CA ASP A 67 14.00 0.48 25.54
C ASP A 67 14.58 -0.71 24.78
N ARG A 68 15.10 -1.72 25.49
CA ARG A 68 15.65 -2.94 24.88
C ARG A 68 14.63 -3.73 24.08
N ILE A 69 13.39 -3.85 24.61
CA ILE A 69 12.30 -4.55 23.92
C ILE A 69 11.96 -3.81 22.61
N LYS A 70 11.80 -2.48 22.66
CA LYS A 70 11.40 -1.72 21.47
C LYS A 70 12.49 -1.62 20.42
N GLU A 71 13.78 -1.68 20.81
CA GLU A 71 14.91 -1.77 19.86
C GLU A 71 14.93 -3.10 19.10
N SER A 72 14.74 -4.24 19.79
CA SER A 72 14.96 -5.58 19.20
C SER A 72 13.66 -6.29 18.81
N TRP A 73 12.57 -6.05 19.52
CA TRP A 73 11.24 -6.67 19.28
C TRP A 73 10.15 -5.61 19.23
N PRO A 74 10.11 -4.76 18.19
CA PRO A 74 9.18 -3.62 18.11
C PRO A 74 7.69 -4.04 18.02
N SER A 75 7.40 -5.30 17.68
CA SER A 75 6.04 -5.85 17.64
C SER A 75 5.48 -6.24 19.01
N THR A 76 6.35 -6.46 20.00
CA THR A 76 5.95 -6.77 21.36
C THR A 76 5.43 -5.51 22.04
N GLU A 77 4.19 -5.56 22.52
CA GLU A 77 3.59 -4.43 23.21
C GLU A 77 3.94 -4.47 24.72
N VAL A 78 4.26 -3.33 25.28
CA VAL A 78 4.70 -3.21 26.69
C VAL A 78 3.69 -2.37 27.47
N ILE A 79 3.22 -2.91 28.59
CA ILE A 79 2.38 -2.21 29.58
C ILE A 79 3.22 -1.99 30.82
N ILE A 80 3.43 -0.74 31.21
CA ILE A 80 4.12 -0.41 32.46
C ILE A 80 3.09 -0.38 33.61
N ILE A 81 3.36 -1.13 34.69
CA ILE A 81 2.49 -1.19 35.88
C ILE A 81 3.34 -0.81 37.09
N THR A 82 2.94 0.19 37.86
CA THR A 82 3.75 0.64 39.01
C THR A 82 2.92 1.26 40.14
N ALA A 83 3.42 1.14 41.37
CA ALA A 83 2.87 1.87 42.52
C ALA A 83 3.41 3.31 42.64
N TYR A 84 4.52 3.60 41.98
CA TYR A 84 5.23 4.90 42.07
C TYR A 84 5.22 5.58 40.69
N GLY A 85 4.15 6.29 40.38
CA GLY A 85 4.06 7.00 39.11
C GLY A 85 3.94 8.50 39.29
N SER A 86 4.82 9.23 38.64
CA SER A 86 4.62 10.67 38.40
C SER A 86 4.15 10.88 36.95
N ILE A 87 3.43 11.99 36.71
CA ILE A 87 3.05 12.37 35.35
C ILE A 87 4.26 12.39 34.37
N PRO A 88 5.44 12.90 34.77
CA PRO A 88 6.63 12.85 33.92
C PRO A 88 7.09 11.44 33.54
N THR A 89 7.09 10.47 34.46
CA THR A 89 7.48 9.08 34.19
C THR A 89 6.50 8.34 33.29
N ALA A 90 5.22 8.60 33.44
CA ALA A 90 4.19 8.07 32.52
C ALA A 90 4.39 8.59 31.09
N ILE A 91 4.63 9.90 30.94
CA ILE A 91 4.90 10.53 29.65
C ILE A 91 6.19 9.97 29.02
N GLU A 92 7.23 9.73 29.83
CA GLU A 92 8.49 9.14 29.37
C GLU A 92 8.27 7.72 28.84
N ALA A 93 7.56 6.86 29.58
CA ALA A 93 7.22 5.50 29.15
C ALA A 93 6.49 5.48 27.80
N ILE A 94 5.49 6.33 27.64
CA ILE A 94 4.73 6.44 26.38
C ILE A 94 5.64 6.94 25.23
N LYS A 95 6.50 7.93 25.47
CA LYS A 95 7.45 8.43 24.45
C LYS A 95 8.46 7.35 24.02
N LYS A 96 8.84 6.44 24.92
CA LYS A 96 9.71 5.30 24.66
C LYS A 96 8.98 4.12 23.99
N GLY A 97 7.66 4.24 23.75
CA GLY A 97 6.89 3.25 23.03
C GLY A 97 6.12 2.25 23.88
N ALA A 98 5.92 2.49 25.18
CA ALA A 98 4.95 1.73 25.96
C ALA A 98 3.55 1.92 25.39
N PHE A 99 2.76 0.84 25.33
CA PHE A 99 1.37 0.89 24.88
C PHE A 99 0.51 1.72 25.82
N THR A 100 0.70 1.49 27.12
CA THR A 100 0.05 2.26 28.19
C THR A 100 0.83 2.14 29.50
N TYR A 101 0.37 2.89 30.47
CA TYR A 101 0.91 2.98 31.81
C TYR A 101 -0.23 2.87 32.82
N LEU A 102 -0.14 1.96 33.78
CA LEU A 102 -1.15 1.68 34.79
C LEU A 102 -0.60 1.94 36.20
N LEU A 103 -1.36 2.67 37.01
CA LEU A 103 -1.01 2.97 38.39
C LEU A 103 -1.66 1.98 39.35
N ARG A 104 -0.91 1.50 40.35
CA ARG A 104 -1.47 0.75 41.47
C ARG A 104 -1.99 1.72 42.57
N PRO A 105 -3.12 1.40 43.20
CA PRO A 105 -3.98 0.24 42.93
C PRO A 105 -4.79 0.44 41.64
N PHE A 106 -4.89 -0.62 40.83
CA PHE A 106 -5.71 -0.66 39.61
C PHE A 106 -6.87 -1.65 39.78
N GLU A 107 -7.93 -1.44 39.05
CA GLU A 107 -9.03 -2.41 38.98
C GLU A 107 -8.61 -3.56 38.03
N PRO A 108 -8.84 -4.84 38.39
CA PRO A 108 -8.53 -5.99 37.55
C PRO A 108 -9.03 -5.85 36.12
N ASP A 109 -10.25 -5.32 35.95
CA ASP A 109 -10.85 -5.11 34.62
C ASP A 109 -10.07 -4.15 33.74
N GLU A 110 -9.33 -3.19 34.30
CA GLU A 110 -8.53 -2.23 33.56
C GLU A 110 -7.37 -2.93 32.83
N VAL A 111 -6.67 -3.83 33.51
CA VAL A 111 -5.58 -4.62 32.92
C VAL A 111 -6.13 -5.53 31.84
N ILE A 112 -7.22 -6.24 32.12
CA ILE A 112 -7.85 -7.17 31.20
C ILE A 112 -8.37 -6.48 29.93
N LEU A 113 -9.05 -5.34 30.07
CA LEU A 113 -9.51 -4.54 28.93
C LEU A 113 -8.34 -4.03 28.07
N THR A 114 -7.25 -3.63 28.72
CA THR A 114 -6.04 -3.19 28.02
C THR A 114 -5.42 -4.32 27.21
N ILE A 115 -5.27 -5.50 27.76
CA ILE A 115 -4.74 -6.69 27.08
C ILE A 115 -5.65 -7.08 25.91
N LYS A 116 -6.97 -7.15 26.10
CA LYS A 116 -7.94 -7.44 25.04
C LYS A 116 -7.83 -6.45 23.89
N LYS A 117 -7.68 -5.16 24.18
CA LYS A 117 -7.51 -4.12 23.17
C LYS A 117 -6.22 -4.29 22.37
N ILE A 118 -5.12 -4.70 23.03
CA ILE A 118 -3.85 -4.99 22.32
C ILE A 118 -4.04 -6.15 21.34
N PHE A 119 -4.61 -7.27 21.80
CA PHE A 119 -4.85 -8.44 20.95
C PHE A 119 -5.79 -8.13 19.77
N GLU A 120 -6.84 -7.35 20.00
CA GLU A 120 -7.73 -6.89 18.93
C GLU A 120 -6.97 -6.07 17.87
N LEU A 121 -6.15 -5.11 18.30
CA LEU A 121 -5.33 -4.29 17.40
C LEU A 121 -4.29 -5.11 16.66
N GLN A 122 -3.65 -6.08 17.32
CA GLN A 122 -2.69 -7.00 16.66
C GLN A 122 -3.41 -7.90 15.65
N GLY A 123 -4.59 -8.41 15.97
CA GLY A 123 -5.45 -9.19 15.06
C GLY A 123 -5.79 -8.40 13.80
N ILE A 124 -6.27 -7.16 13.94
CA ILE A 124 -6.59 -6.26 12.82
C ILE A 124 -5.33 -5.96 11.97
N ARG A 125 -4.16 -5.74 12.61
CA ARG A 125 -2.89 -5.51 11.89
C ARG A 125 -2.46 -6.74 11.10
N SER A 126 -2.57 -7.94 11.69
CA SER A 126 -2.23 -9.21 11.05
C SER A 126 -3.15 -9.52 9.88
N GLU A 127 -4.47 -9.35 10.05
CA GLU A 127 -5.46 -9.52 8.98
C GLU A 127 -5.22 -8.53 7.83
N ASN A 128 -4.95 -7.26 8.15
CA ASN A 128 -4.59 -6.26 7.13
C ASN A 128 -3.29 -6.61 6.39
N LYS A 129 -2.30 -7.19 7.09
CA LYS A 129 -1.07 -7.67 6.47
C LYS A 129 -1.33 -8.86 5.56
N MET A 130 -2.08 -9.86 6.02
CA MET A 130 -2.49 -11.02 5.22
C MET A 130 -3.29 -10.61 3.99
N LEU A 131 -4.29 -9.75 4.16
CA LEU A 131 -5.08 -9.24 3.04
C LEU A 131 -4.24 -8.45 2.03
N ARG A 132 -3.25 -7.69 2.49
CA ARG A 132 -2.29 -7.01 1.60
C ARG A 132 -1.37 -7.98 0.89
N GLU A 133 -0.90 -9.02 1.56
CA GLU A 133 -0.07 -10.07 0.95
C GLU A 133 -0.86 -10.92 -0.03
N GLU A 134 -2.11 -11.23 0.26
CA GLU A 134 -3.02 -11.94 -0.64
C GLU A 134 -3.40 -11.06 -1.85
N LEU A 135 -3.71 -9.79 -1.62
CA LEU A 135 -3.90 -8.81 -2.68
C LEU A 135 -2.64 -8.65 -3.54
N SER A 136 -1.45 -8.63 -2.93
CA SER A 136 -0.19 -8.56 -3.68
C SER A 136 0.12 -9.86 -4.44
N ARG A 137 -0.30 -11.04 -3.96
CA ARG A 137 -0.21 -12.30 -4.72
C ARG A 137 -1.17 -12.33 -5.91
N VAL A 138 -2.39 -11.83 -5.75
CA VAL A 138 -3.37 -11.65 -6.84
C VAL A 138 -2.88 -10.58 -7.82
N LEU A 139 -2.17 -9.55 -7.34
CA LEU A 139 -1.52 -8.51 -8.14
C LEU A 139 -0.12 -8.90 -8.66
N MET A 140 0.38 -10.10 -8.37
CA MET A 140 1.67 -10.60 -8.88
C MET A 140 1.67 -10.95 -10.38
N ASP A 141 0.58 -10.70 -11.10
CA ASP A 141 0.52 -10.68 -12.57
C ASP A 141 1.17 -9.42 -13.18
N ASP A 142 1.84 -8.61 -12.35
CA ASP A 142 2.56 -7.38 -12.72
C ASP A 142 3.98 -7.62 -13.25
N THR A 143 4.29 -8.83 -13.72
CA THR A 143 5.57 -9.10 -14.39
C THR A 143 5.55 -8.46 -15.77
N MET A 144 6.32 -7.37 -15.91
CA MET A 144 6.48 -6.74 -17.20
C MET A 144 7.28 -7.66 -18.13
N VAL A 145 6.60 -8.26 -19.11
CA VAL A 145 7.20 -9.13 -20.11
C VAL A 145 7.64 -8.27 -21.30
N TYR A 146 8.91 -8.32 -21.65
CA TYR A 146 9.50 -7.59 -22.77
C TYR A 146 10.80 -8.25 -23.23
N LYS A 147 11.16 -8.03 -24.48
CA LYS A 147 12.42 -8.48 -25.11
C LYS A 147 13.09 -7.34 -25.86
N SER A 148 12.31 -6.37 -26.33
CA SER A 148 12.73 -5.25 -27.16
C SER A 148 13.78 -4.35 -26.47
N PHE A 149 14.64 -3.74 -27.28
CA PHE A 149 15.64 -2.79 -26.81
C PHE A 149 14.99 -1.51 -26.28
N GLU A 150 13.92 -1.05 -26.90
CA GLU A 150 13.17 0.14 -26.53
C GLU A 150 12.64 0.04 -25.09
N MET A 151 12.04 -1.08 -24.74
CA MET A 151 11.56 -1.31 -23.37
C MET A 151 12.70 -1.45 -22.36
N LYS A 152 13.80 -2.10 -22.74
CA LYS A 152 15.01 -2.17 -21.88
C LYS A 152 15.54 -0.77 -21.58
N LYS A 153 15.61 0.10 -22.57
CA LYS A 153 16.07 1.49 -22.41
C LYS A 153 15.15 2.28 -21.49
N ILE A 154 13.83 2.15 -21.63
CA ILE A 154 12.86 2.77 -20.73
C ILE A 154 13.08 2.29 -19.31
N LEU A 155 13.11 0.96 -19.08
CA LEU A 155 13.23 0.40 -17.75
C LEU A 155 14.55 0.70 -17.05
N SER A 156 15.65 0.84 -17.80
CA SER A 156 16.92 1.31 -17.24
C SER A 156 16.87 2.77 -16.79
N SER A 157 16.13 3.63 -17.50
CA SER A 157 15.98 5.03 -17.10
C SER A 157 15.06 5.20 -15.87
N LEU A 158 14.25 4.18 -15.55
CA LEU A 158 13.37 4.26 -14.36
C LEU A 158 14.14 4.25 -13.03
N ASP A 159 15.38 3.76 -13.01
CA ASP A 159 16.17 3.71 -11.78
C ASP A 159 16.43 5.12 -11.24
N ASP A 160 16.85 6.04 -12.07
CA ASP A 160 17.07 7.44 -11.70
C ASP A 160 15.74 8.18 -11.41
N VAL A 161 14.75 7.98 -12.28
CA VAL A 161 13.42 8.60 -12.15
C VAL A 161 12.74 8.18 -10.85
N SER A 162 12.91 6.92 -10.46
CA SER A 162 12.23 6.36 -9.27
C SER A 162 12.76 6.94 -7.95
N GLN A 163 14.03 7.31 -7.89
CA GLN A 163 14.63 7.93 -6.69
C GLN A 163 14.17 9.37 -6.44
N SER A 164 13.64 10.02 -7.46
CA SER A 164 13.08 11.37 -7.37
C SER A 164 11.61 11.36 -6.94
N ASN A 165 11.16 12.40 -6.22
CA ASN A 165 9.74 12.66 -5.97
C ASN A 165 9.06 13.46 -7.09
N ALA A 166 9.75 13.74 -8.19
CA ALA A 166 9.21 14.49 -9.32
C ALA A 166 7.98 13.79 -9.91
N THR A 167 7.05 14.59 -10.43
CA THR A 167 5.90 14.11 -11.18
C THR A 167 6.37 13.45 -12.48
N VAL A 168 5.78 12.31 -12.82
CA VAL A 168 6.10 11.59 -14.05
C VAL A 168 4.86 11.53 -14.93
N LEU A 169 5.02 11.91 -16.21
CA LEU A 169 3.98 11.81 -17.23
C LEU A 169 4.31 10.65 -18.18
N VAL A 170 3.49 9.60 -18.15
CA VAL A 170 3.63 8.43 -19.01
C VAL A 170 2.75 8.60 -20.26
N LEU A 171 3.38 8.74 -21.41
CA LEU A 171 2.74 8.95 -22.70
C LEU A 171 2.68 7.65 -23.50
N GLY A 172 1.62 7.45 -24.26
CA GLY A 172 1.52 6.30 -25.19
C GLY A 172 0.09 5.94 -25.51
N GLU A 173 -0.10 5.17 -26.57
CA GLU A 173 -1.42 4.70 -27.01
C GLU A 173 -2.14 3.88 -25.95
N SER A 174 -3.45 3.68 -26.14
CA SER A 174 -4.22 2.80 -25.27
C SER A 174 -3.71 1.36 -25.38
N GLY A 175 -3.63 0.65 -24.24
CA GLY A 175 -3.22 -0.75 -24.21
C GLY A 175 -1.71 -1.02 -24.33
N VAL A 176 -0.83 0.00 -24.30
CA VAL A 176 0.64 -0.21 -24.40
C VAL A 176 1.31 -0.64 -23.09
N GLY A 177 0.60 -0.60 -21.96
CA GLY A 177 1.16 -0.97 -20.65
C GLY A 177 1.63 0.21 -19.80
N LYS A 178 1.03 1.42 -19.95
CA LYS A 178 1.37 2.62 -19.14
C LYS A 178 1.25 2.38 -17.63
N GLU A 179 0.24 1.62 -17.21
CA GLU A 179 0.05 1.26 -15.80
C GLU A 179 1.20 0.41 -15.25
N LEU A 180 1.70 -0.57 -16.02
CA LEU A 180 2.84 -1.39 -15.61
C LEU A 180 4.12 -0.56 -15.44
N VAL A 181 4.34 0.44 -16.32
CA VAL A 181 5.43 1.41 -16.16
C VAL A 181 5.27 2.22 -14.88
N ALA A 182 4.07 2.73 -14.58
CA ALA A 182 3.80 3.46 -13.35
C ALA A 182 4.04 2.60 -12.10
N LYS A 183 3.59 1.35 -12.11
CA LYS A 183 3.85 0.39 -11.03
C LYS A 183 5.35 0.09 -10.87
N ALA A 184 6.09 -0.04 -11.99
CA ALA A 184 7.53 -0.24 -11.95
C ALA A 184 8.27 0.95 -11.31
N ILE A 185 7.87 2.19 -11.65
CA ILE A 185 8.39 3.41 -11.01
C ILE A 185 8.14 3.39 -9.50
N HIS A 186 6.92 3.05 -9.09
CA HIS A 186 6.56 2.99 -7.66
C HIS A 186 7.38 1.90 -6.93
N LYS A 187 7.44 0.68 -7.47
CA LYS A 187 8.18 -0.47 -6.88
C LYS A 187 9.69 -0.19 -6.71
N LYS A 188 10.30 0.61 -7.59
CA LYS A 188 11.70 1.01 -7.52
C LYS A 188 11.94 2.27 -6.67
N SER A 189 10.90 2.94 -6.18
CA SER A 189 11.00 4.20 -5.43
C SER A 189 11.18 3.98 -3.93
N GLN A 190 11.56 5.05 -3.22
CA GLN A 190 11.59 5.07 -1.75
C GLN A 190 10.20 4.83 -1.11
N ARG A 191 9.12 4.87 -1.92
CA ARG A 191 7.72 4.64 -1.50
C ARG A 191 7.23 3.23 -1.85
N ALA A 192 8.09 2.28 -2.23
CA ALA A 192 7.73 0.93 -2.67
C ALA A 192 6.83 0.16 -1.67
N GLY A 193 7.05 0.36 -0.35
CA GLY A 193 6.23 -0.24 0.71
C GLY A 193 5.00 0.58 1.13
N LYS A 194 4.68 1.67 0.42
CA LYS A 194 3.57 2.58 0.70
C LYS A 194 2.42 2.34 -0.29
N PRO A 195 1.23 2.91 -0.06
CA PRO A 195 0.11 2.72 -0.97
C PRO A 195 0.41 3.18 -2.41
N PHE A 196 0.01 2.36 -3.39
CA PHE A 196 -0.11 2.72 -4.79
C PHE A 196 -1.59 2.76 -5.15
N ILE A 197 -2.13 3.96 -5.34
CA ILE A 197 -3.56 4.16 -5.58
C ILE A 197 -3.76 4.57 -7.04
N LYS A 198 -4.56 3.77 -7.77
CA LYS A 198 -4.94 4.06 -9.17
C LYS A 198 -6.29 4.77 -9.21
N VAL A 199 -6.40 5.76 -10.10
CA VAL A 199 -7.65 6.41 -10.50
C VAL A 199 -7.70 6.51 -12.02
N SER A 200 -8.78 6.02 -12.63
CA SER A 200 -9.07 6.25 -14.05
C SER A 200 -9.94 7.50 -14.17
N CYS A 201 -9.40 8.51 -14.83
CA CYS A 201 -10.07 9.81 -14.98
C CYS A 201 -11.21 9.79 -16.01
N ALA A 202 -11.19 8.86 -16.96
CA ALA A 202 -12.24 8.74 -17.99
C ALA A 202 -13.41 7.87 -17.56
N ALA A 203 -13.29 7.06 -16.50
CA ALA A 203 -14.29 6.06 -16.14
C ALA A 203 -15.52 6.63 -15.41
N LEU A 204 -15.44 7.87 -14.90
CA LEU A 204 -16.45 8.45 -14.02
C LEU A 204 -16.94 9.80 -14.52
N PRO A 205 -18.24 10.13 -14.34
CA PRO A 205 -18.75 11.48 -14.49
C PRO A 205 -17.98 12.46 -13.60
N GLU A 206 -17.89 13.74 -14.01
CA GLU A 206 -17.09 14.77 -13.37
C GLU A 206 -17.29 14.87 -11.85
N GLN A 207 -18.54 14.97 -11.38
CA GLN A 207 -18.85 15.08 -9.95
C GLN A 207 -18.40 13.87 -9.13
N LEU A 208 -18.51 12.68 -9.72
CA LEU A 208 -18.06 11.44 -9.07
C LEU A 208 -16.54 11.34 -9.07
N LEU A 209 -15.88 11.74 -10.16
CA LEU A 209 -14.41 11.77 -10.21
C LEU A 209 -13.85 12.78 -9.20
N GLU A 210 -14.46 13.96 -9.08
CA GLU A 210 -14.07 14.96 -8.09
C GLU A 210 -14.21 14.42 -6.66
N SER A 211 -15.33 13.78 -6.35
CA SER A 211 -15.58 13.14 -5.06
C SER A 211 -14.64 11.97 -4.79
N GLU A 212 -14.30 11.16 -5.80
CA GLU A 212 -13.30 10.08 -5.65
C GLU A 212 -11.91 10.66 -5.38
N LEU A 213 -11.47 11.68 -6.12
CA LEU A 213 -10.13 12.27 -5.96
C LEU A 213 -9.96 12.97 -4.61
N PHE A 214 -10.87 13.87 -4.26
CA PHE A 214 -10.73 14.79 -3.13
C PHE A 214 -11.54 14.36 -1.90
N GLY A 215 -12.47 13.40 -2.04
CA GLY A 215 -13.41 13.06 -0.99
C GLY A 215 -14.55 14.06 -0.86
N HIS A 216 -15.51 13.77 0.00
CA HIS A 216 -16.65 14.65 0.22
C HIS A 216 -17.11 14.68 1.68
N GLU A 217 -17.68 15.79 2.09
CA GLU A 217 -18.38 15.93 3.35
C GLU A 217 -19.84 15.50 3.20
N LYS A 218 -20.49 15.13 4.32
CA LYS A 218 -21.91 14.77 4.34
C LYS A 218 -22.77 15.91 3.79
N GLY A 219 -23.64 15.61 2.81
CA GLY A 219 -24.57 16.58 2.23
C GLY A 219 -23.99 17.47 1.13
N SER A 220 -22.78 17.22 0.65
CA SER A 220 -22.11 18.01 -0.39
C SER A 220 -22.77 17.91 -1.77
N PHE A 221 -23.50 16.83 -2.06
CA PHE A 221 -24.29 16.61 -3.27
C PHE A 221 -25.42 15.62 -3.00
N THR A 222 -26.36 15.51 -3.96
CA THR A 222 -27.47 14.55 -3.89
C THR A 222 -26.94 13.12 -3.87
N GLY A 223 -27.03 12.45 -2.72
CA GLY A 223 -26.47 11.11 -2.50
C GLY A 223 -25.26 11.05 -1.54
N ALA A 224 -24.75 12.17 -1.08
CA ALA A 224 -23.68 12.23 -0.05
C ALA A 224 -24.26 11.97 1.36
N VAL A 225 -24.61 10.72 1.66
CA VAL A 225 -25.22 10.31 2.93
C VAL A 225 -24.23 10.41 4.10
N GLY A 226 -22.93 10.21 3.83
CA GLY A 226 -21.84 10.25 4.81
C GLY A 226 -20.62 10.96 4.28
N MET A 227 -19.65 11.23 5.16
CA MET A 227 -18.32 11.70 4.77
C MET A 227 -17.51 10.54 4.16
N ARG A 228 -16.77 10.80 3.07
CA ARG A 228 -15.88 9.82 2.44
C ARG A 228 -14.51 10.42 2.16
N LYS A 229 -13.45 9.68 2.51
CA LYS A 229 -12.07 10.06 2.18
C LYS A 229 -11.80 9.93 0.68
N GLY A 230 -11.08 10.91 0.14
CA GLY A 230 -10.63 10.91 -1.24
C GLY A 230 -9.38 10.06 -1.49
N ARG A 231 -9.08 9.82 -2.76
CA ARG A 231 -7.91 9.05 -3.20
C ARG A 231 -6.60 9.72 -2.80
N PHE A 232 -6.53 11.06 -2.75
CA PHE A 232 -5.38 11.79 -2.24
C PHE A 232 -5.13 11.49 -0.76
N GLU A 233 -6.18 11.42 0.07
CA GLU A 233 -6.03 11.04 1.48
C GLU A 233 -5.54 9.60 1.65
N ILE A 234 -6.06 8.67 0.82
CA ILE A 234 -5.70 7.25 0.88
C ILE A 234 -4.27 7.01 0.38
N ALA A 235 -3.82 7.81 -0.61
CA ALA A 235 -2.48 7.76 -1.18
C ALA A 235 -1.42 8.49 -0.35
N ASN A 236 -1.79 9.10 0.77
CA ASN A 236 -0.86 9.90 1.58
C ASN A 236 0.37 9.09 2.03
N GLY A 237 1.55 9.64 1.83
CA GLY A 237 2.85 8.98 2.03
C GLY A 237 3.24 8.01 0.91
N GLY A 238 2.35 7.74 -0.07
CA GLY A 238 2.51 6.80 -1.17
C GLY A 238 2.55 7.45 -2.54
N THR A 239 1.93 6.78 -3.53
CA THR A 239 1.87 7.20 -4.94
C THR A 239 0.43 7.17 -5.44
N LEU A 240 0.00 8.24 -6.10
CA LEU A 240 -1.27 8.30 -6.83
C LEU A 240 -0.99 8.21 -8.33
N PHE A 241 -1.58 7.21 -8.98
CA PHE A 241 -1.53 7.03 -10.42
C PHE A 241 -2.84 7.51 -11.05
N LEU A 242 -2.73 8.57 -11.87
CA LEU A 242 -3.84 9.18 -12.61
C LEU A 242 -3.81 8.70 -14.05
N ASP A 243 -4.67 7.73 -14.38
CA ASP A 243 -4.77 7.21 -15.74
C ASP A 243 -5.74 8.06 -16.56
N GLU A 244 -5.42 8.26 -17.84
CA GLU A 244 -6.20 9.08 -18.79
C GLU A 244 -6.40 10.53 -18.32
N ILE A 245 -5.32 11.16 -17.81
CA ILE A 245 -5.35 12.51 -17.24
C ILE A 245 -5.85 13.58 -18.23
N GLY A 246 -5.73 13.34 -19.53
CA GLY A 246 -6.22 14.24 -20.56
C GLY A 246 -7.75 14.35 -20.67
N GLU A 247 -8.50 13.51 -19.91
CA GLU A 247 -9.97 13.47 -19.94
C GLU A 247 -10.64 14.32 -18.82
N ILE A 248 -9.86 14.92 -17.92
CA ILE A 248 -10.42 15.67 -16.79
C ILE A 248 -10.94 17.04 -17.21
N SER A 249 -12.04 17.46 -16.60
CA SER A 249 -12.64 18.79 -16.81
C SER A 249 -11.76 19.92 -16.29
N GLN A 250 -11.98 21.14 -16.77
CA GLN A 250 -11.23 22.32 -16.32
C GLN A 250 -11.36 22.58 -14.81
N SER A 251 -12.51 22.27 -14.20
CA SER A 251 -12.71 22.42 -12.75
C SER A 251 -11.81 21.49 -11.95
N ILE A 252 -11.69 20.24 -12.38
CA ILE A 252 -10.78 19.26 -11.76
C ILE A 252 -9.32 19.63 -12.00
N GLN A 253 -8.98 20.16 -13.18
CA GLN A 253 -7.62 20.63 -13.48
C GLN A 253 -7.16 21.73 -12.51
N ILE A 254 -8.04 22.69 -12.16
CA ILE A 254 -7.73 23.73 -11.19
C ILE A 254 -7.45 23.15 -9.80
N LYS A 255 -8.29 22.24 -9.33
CA LYS A 255 -8.11 21.60 -8.02
C LYS A 255 -6.85 20.73 -7.98
N LEU A 256 -6.61 19.97 -9.04
CA LEU A 256 -5.42 19.13 -9.16
C LEU A 256 -4.13 19.97 -9.15
N LEU A 257 -4.11 21.09 -9.86
CA LEU A 257 -2.99 22.03 -9.86
C LEU A 257 -2.66 22.50 -8.44
N ARG A 258 -3.68 22.90 -7.66
CA ARG A 258 -3.51 23.32 -6.27
C ARG A 258 -2.87 22.21 -5.43
N VAL A 259 -3.36 20.98 -5.54
CA VAL A 259 -2.77 19.83 -4.80
C VAL A 259 -1.31 19.60 -5.17
N ILE A 260 -0.96 19.67 -6.47
CA ILE A 260 0.41 19.44 -6.93
C ILE A 260 1.37 20.55 -6.45
N GLN A 261 0.88 21.78 -6.33
CA GLN A 261 1.70 22.95 -5.96
C GLN A 261 1.83 23.12 -4.45
N GLU A 262 0.70 23.00 -3.73
CA GLU A 262 0.58 23.35 -2.32
C GLU A 262 0.64 22.12 -1.40
N LEU A 263 0.51 20.90 -1.96
CA LEU A 263 0.42 19.64 -1.22
C LEU A 263 -0.72 19.62 -0.21
N GLU A 264 -1.81 20.35 -0.55
CA GLU A 264 -3.01 20.42 0.27
C GLU A 264 -4.27 20.59 -0.59
N PHE A 265 -5.41 20.20 -0.03
CA PHE A 265 -6.72 20.31 -0.69
C PHE A 265 -7.85 20.36 0.34
N GLU A 266 -9.06 20.59 -0.15
CA GLU A 266 -10.31 20.55 0.61
C GLU A 266 -11.24 19.50 0.02
N ARG A 267 -12.01 18.80 0.86
CA ARG A 267 -13.06 17.91 0.39
C ARG A 267 -14.17 18.69 -0.30
N VAL A 268 -14.90 18.00 -1.18
CA VAL A 268 -16.09 18.59 -1.82
C VAL A 268 -17.12 18.94 -0.75
N GLY A 269 -17.54 20.21 -0.73
CA GLY A 269 -18.44 20.75 0.28
C GLY A 269 -17.81 21.02 1.64
N GLY A 270 -16.51 20.82 1.81
CA GLY A 270 -15.75 21.11 3.03
C GLY A 270 -14.94 22.40 2.93
N THR A 271 -14.55 22.93 4.10
CA THR A 271 -13.69 24.11 4.24
C THR A 271 -12.38 23.78 4.96
N LYS A 272 -12.22 22.51 5.37
CA LYS A 272 -11.03 22.07 6.11
C LYS A 272 -9.91 21.72 5.14
N THR A 273 -8.80 22.43 5.22
CA THR A 273 -7.58 22.12 4.47
C THR A 273 -6.93 20.83 4.99
N ILE A 274 -6.64 19.92 4.08
CA ILE A 274 -6.01 18.61 4.33
C ILE A 274 -4.67 18.60 3.61
N LYS A 275 -3.59 18.39 4.36
CA LYS A 275 -2.24 18.21 3.79
C LYS A 275 -2.05 16.78 3.31
N CYS A 276 -1.42 16.60 2.14
CA CYS A 276 -1.09 15.29 1.61
C CYS A 276 0.31 15.27 0.97
N ASP A 277 1.12 14.32 1.39
CA ASP A 277 2.42 14.02 0.78
C ASP A 277 2.26 12.84 -0.18
N THR A 278 1.90 13.13 -1.43
CA THR A 278 1.61 12.09 -2.43
C THR A 278 2.46 12.31 -3.67
N ARG A 279 3.23 11.30 -4.08
CA ARG A 279 3.90 11.31 -5.39
C ARG A 279 2.88 11.07 -6.49
N ILE A 280 2.93 11.87 -7.56
CA ILE A 280 2.00 11.76 -8.68
C ILE A 280 2.69 11.14 -9.89
N ILE A 281 2.04 10.13 -10.48
CA ILE A 281 2.34 9.59 -11.79
C ILE A 281 1.07 9.74 -12.63
N ALA A 282 1.15 10.44 -13.75
CA ALA A 282 0.02 10.62 -14.66
C ALA A 282 0.24 9.86 -15.96
N ALA A 283 -0.82 9.38 -16.60
CA ALA A 283 -0.74 8.73 -17.90
C ALA A 283 -1.81 9.28 -18.84
N THR A 284 -1.49 9.37 -20.12
CA THR A 284 -2.44 9.76 -21.16
C THR A 284 -2.06 9.18 -22.52
N ASN A 285 -3.04 9.02 -23.39
CA ASN A 285 -2.88 8.73 -24.81
C ASN A 285 -3.05 9.99 -25.67
N ARG A 286 -3.50 11.12 -25.08
CA ARG A 286 -3.66 12.39 -25.79
C ARG A 286 -2.35 13.17 -25.85
N ASP A 287 -2.18 13.97 -26.89
CA ASP A 287 -1.14 14.99 -26.95
C ASP A 287 -1.57 16.20 -26.12
N LEU A 288 -1.11 16.26 -24.85
CA LEU A 288 -1.48 17.35 -23.95
C LEU A 288 -0.97 18.72 -24.45
N ALA A 289 0.10 18.78 -25.24
CA ALA A 289 0.58 20.04 -25.79
C ALA A 289 -0.40 20.58 -26.85
N GLU A 290 -1.03 19.70 -27.61
CA GLU A 290 -2.09 20.07 -28.54
C GLU A 290 -3.39 20.45 -27.80
N GLU A 291 -3.75 19.69 -26.73
CA GLU A 291 -4.91 20.02 -25.89
C GLU A 291 -4.75 21.39 -25.20
N VAL A 292 -3.53 21.80 -24.83
CA VAL A 292 -3.24 23.14 -24.32
C VAL A 292 -3.52 24.22 -25.38
N LYS A 293 -3.05 24.02 -26.62
CA LYS A 293 -3.33 24.94 -27.72
C LYS A 293 -4.83 25.10 -28.02
N ASN A 294 -5.56 24.01 -27.85
CA ASN A 294 -6.99 23.96 -28.07
C ASN A 294 -7.81 24.45 -26.84
N ALA A 295 -7.14 24.94 -25.79
CA ALA A 295 -7.74 25.39 -24.52
C ALA A 295 -8.56 24.31 -23.78
N ASN A 296 -8.36 23.03 -24.08
CA ASN A 296 -8.96 21.89 -23.38
C ASN A 296 -8.18 21.50 -22.14
N PHE A 297 -6.88 21.80 -22.11
CA PHE A 297 -6.00 21.53 -20.97
C PHE A 297 -5.24 22.78 -20.56
N ARG A 298 -5.10 23.01 -19.25
CA ARG A 298 -4.42 24.21 -18.74
C ARG A 298 -2.91 24.07 -18.90
N GLU A 299 -2.28 25.11 -19.36
CA GLU A 299 -0.83 25.19 -19.56
C GLU A 299 -0.04 25.05 -18.25
N ASP A 300 -0.51 25.68 -17.17
CA ASP A 300 0.12 25.61 -15.84
C ASP A 300 0.13 24.19 -15.27
N LEU A 301 -0.97 23.46 -15.41
CA LEU A 301 -1.06 22.05 -15.01
C LEU A 301 -0.17 21.15 -15.89
N PHE A 302 -0.15 21.39 -17.19
CA PHE A 302 0.70 20.63 -18.11
C PHE A 302 2.17 20.69 -17.68
N TYR A 303 2.73 21.86 -17.40
CA TYR A 303 4.12 21.99 -16.97
C TYR A 303 4.39 21.35 -15.60
N ARG A 304 3.42 21.31 -14.72
CA ARG A 304 3.55 20.64 -13.41
C ARG A 304 3.46 19.13 -13.51
N LEU A 305 2.73 18.59 -14.47
CA LEU A 305 2.65 17.14 -14.73
C LEU A 305 3.85 16.65 -15.55
N ASN A 306 4.31 17.45 -16.50
CA ASN A 306 5.35 17.10 -17.46
C ASN A 306 6.78 17.45 -17.00
N VAL A 307 7.11 17.14 -15.72
CA VAL A 307 8.48 17.33 -15.20
C VAL A 307 9.41 16.26 -15.78
N ILE A 308 8.97 15.00 -15.77
CA ILE A 308 9.67 13.89 -16.42
C ILE A 308 8.66 13.19 -17.32
N SER A 309 8.96 13.09 -18.63
CA SER A 309 8.11 12.37 -19.57
C SER A 309 8.72 11.04 -19.99
N ILE A 310 7.88 10.00 -20.01
CA ILE A 310 8.26 8.66 -20.46
C ILE A 310 7.28 8.26 -21.57
N LYS A 311 7.80 8.09 -22.79
CA LYS A 311 6.99 7.66 -23.93
C LYS A 311 7.11 6.14 -24.09
N VAL A 312 5.99 5.43 -23.91
CA VAL A 312 5.90 3.97 -24.11
C VAL A 312 5.56 3.71 -25.59
N PRO A 313 6.42 3.00 -26.34
CA PRO A 313 6.17 2.75 -27.75
C PRO A 313 4.99 1.78 -27.95
N PRO A 314 4.22 1.92 -29.03
CA PRO A 314 3.20 0.95 -29.41
C PRO A 314 3.80 -0.40 -29.79
N LEU A 315 3.00 -1.49 -29.73
CA LEU A 315 3.50 -2.86 -29.93
C LEU A 315 4.12 -3.07 -31.32
N ARG A 316 3.61 -2.38 -32.36
CA ARG A 316 4.18 -2.39 -33.71
C ARG A 316 5.60 -1.81 -33.84
N GLU A 317 6.04 -1.01 -32.87
CA GLU A 317 7.42 -0.47 -32.80
C GLU A 317 8.34 -1.33 -31.91
N ARG A 318 7.80 -2.38 -31.27
CA ARG A 318 8.51 -3.36 -30.46
C ARG A 318 8.03 -4.79 -30.72
N VAL A 319 8.04 -5.16 -31.99
CA VAL A 319 7.54 -6.44 -32.49
C VAL A 319 8.16 -7.65 -31.78
N GLU A 320 9.41 -7.53 -31.32
CA GLU A 320 10.12 -8.56 -30.55
C GLU A 320 9.39 -8.95 -29.24
N ASP A 321 8.53 -8.08 -28.70
CA ASP A 321 7.75 -8.34 -27.50
C ASP A 321 6.50 -9.16 -27.79
N THR A 322 6.02 -9.25 -29.03
CA THR A 322 4.76 -9.90 -29.39
C THR A 322 4.73 -11.37 -28.96
N VAL A 323 5.77 -12.14 -29.34
CA VAL A 323 5.84 -13.57 -29.05
C VAL A 323 5.96 -13.84 -27.54
N PRO A 324 6.87 -13.20 -26.78
CA PRO A 324 6.93 -13.36 -25.34
C PRO A 324 5.62 -13.01 -24.62
N LEU A 325 4.95 -11.93 -25.05
CA LEU A 325 3.64 -11.53 -24.51
C LEU A 325 2.56 -12.56 -24.83
N ALA A 326 2.54 -13.11 -26.05
CA ALA A 326 1.58 -14.14 -26.43
C ALA A 326 1.71 -15.39 -25.55
N TYR A 327 2.92 -15.88 -25.32
CA TYR A 327 3.17 -16.99 -24.42
C TYR A 327 2.82 -16.69 -22.96
N HIS A 328 3.09 -15.47 -22.51
CA HIS A 328 2.71 -15.04 -21.16
C HIS A 328 1.17 -15.11 -20.98
N PHE A 329 0.42 -14.59 -21.94
CA PHE A 329 -1.05 -14.65 -21.89
C PHE A 329 -1.58 -16.08 -22.08
N LEU A 330 -0.96 -16.90 -22.92
CA LEU A 330 -1.29 -18.32 -23.03
C LEU A 330 -1.17 -19.01 -21.67
N GLU A 331 -0.06 -18.83 -20.98
CA GLU A 331 0.18 -19.44 -19.67
C GLU A 331 -0.81 -18.92 -18.60
N LYS A 332 -1.13 -17.62 -18.61
CA LYS A 332 -2.14 -17.02 -17.75
C LYS A 332 -3.50 -17.69 -17.95
N TYR A 333 -4.03 -17.65 -19.18
CA TYR A 333 -5.38 -18.14 -19.45
C TYR A 333 -5.48 -19.68 -19.43
N ARG A 334 -4.41 -20.38 -19.72
CA ARG A 334 -4.33 -21.84 -19.50
C ARG A 334 -4.59 -22.20 -18.03
N LYS A 335 -3.97 -21.48 -17.09
CA LYS A 335 -4.19 -21.68 -15.66
C LYS A 335 -5.61 -21.31 -15.23
N GLU A 336 -6.09 -20.15 -15.68
CA GLU A 336 -7.44 -19.66 -15.33
C GLU A 336 -8.56 -20.58 -15.85
N THR A 337 -8.41 -21.11 -17.08
CA THR A 337 -9.42 -21.95 -17.70
C THR A 337 -9.24 -23.46 -17.44
N ASN A 338 -8.14 -23.85 -16.78
CA ASN A 338 -7.74 -25.24 -16.55
C ASN A 338 -7.73 -26.10 -17.84
N LYS A 339 -7.31 -25.50 -18.97
CA LYS A 339 -7.23 -26.18 -20.27
C LYS A 339 -5.81 -26.72 -20.52
N ASP A 340 -5.72 -27.89 -21.16
CA ASP A 340 -4.46 -28.52 -21.56
C ASP A 340 -4.01 -28.00 -22.93
N ILE A 341 -3.72 -26.68 -22.99
CA ILE A 341 -3.17 -26.03 -24.17
C ILE A 341 -1.71 -25.74 -23.88
N SER A 342 -0.80 -26.29 -24.66
CA SER A 342 0.65 -26.25 -24.41
C SER A 342 1.39 -25.27 -25.28
N ASP A 343 0.85 -24.91 -26.45
CA ASP A 343 1.62 -24.15 -27.45
C ASP A 343 0.77 -23.27 -28.37
N ILE A 344 1.47 -22.39 -29.10
CA ILE A 344 0.94 -21.56 -30.19
C ILE A 344 1.59 -22.04 -31.47
N SER A 345 0.78 -22.26 -32.54
CA SER A 345 1.32 -22.74 -33.81
C SER A 345 2.27 -21.74 -34.46
N ASP A 346 3.27 -22.25 -35.21
CA ASP A 346 4.24 -21.39 -35.93
C ASP A 346 3.55 -20.42 -36.88
N GLU A 347 2.49 -20.88 -37.57
CA GLU A 347 1.68 -20.05 -38.46
C GLU A 347 1.02 -18.88 -37.70
N ALA A 348 0.48 -19.14 -36.50
CA ALA A 348 -0.10 -18.11 -35.66
C ALA A 348 0.96 -17.11 -35.17
N LEU A 349 2.15 -17.58 -34.77
CA LEU A 349 3.26 -16.73 -34.37
C LEU A 349 3.73 -15.78 -35.49
N VAL A 350 3.80 -16.29 -36.74
CA VAL A 350 4.17 -15.48 -37.92
C VAL A 350 3.10 -14.40 -38.16
N ILE A 351 1.82 -14.78 -38.13
CA ILE A 351 0.71 -13.83 -38.34
C ILE A 351 0.73 -12.74 -37.25
N MET A 352 0.87 -13.13 -35.98
CA MET A 352 0.91 -12.19 -34.86
C MET A 352 2.09 -11.23 -34.93
N SER A 353 3.27 -11.70 -35.36
CA SER A 353 4.47 -10.86 -35.52
C SER A 353 4.36 -9.83 -36.66
N GLY A 354 3.54 -10.14 -37.70
CA GLY A 354 3.29 -9.25 -38.82
C GLY A 354 2.12 -8.29 -38.62
N TYR A 355 1.29 -8.49 -37.60
CA TYR A 355 0.11 -7.66 -37.38
C TYR A 355 0.44 -6.35 -36.65
N LYS A 356 -0.28 -5.26 -36.97
CA LYS A 356 0.02 -3.92 -36.43
C LYS A 356 -0.47 -3.64 -35.01
N TRP A 357 -1.33 -4.47 -34.48
CA TRP A 357 -1.92 -4.37 -33.13
C TRP A 357 -2.41 -2.96 -32.78
N PRO A 358 -3.45 -2.43 -33.43
CA PRO A 358 -3.99 -1.10 -33.16
C PRO A 358 -4.45 -0.94 -31.69
N GLY A 359 -4.90 -2.00 -31.04
CA GLY A 359 -5.23 -2.05 -29.62
C GLY A 359 -4.05 -2.48 -28.73
N ASN A 360 -2.84 -2.58 -29.30
CA ASN A 360 -1.60 -2.91 -28.61
C ASN A 360 -1.68 -4.22 -27.78
N ILE A 361 -1.10 -4.24 -26.60
CA ILE A 361 -1.06 -5.42 -25.72
C ILE A 361 -2.48 -5.87 -25.29
N ARG A 362 -3.40 -4.93 -25.10
CA ARG A 362 -4.80 -5.27 -24.74
C ARG A 362 -5.50 -6.06 -25.84
N GLU A 363 -5.26 -5.72 -27.08
CA GLU A 363 -5.79 -6.48 -28.22
C GLU A 363 -5.16 -7.88 -28.32
N LEU A 364 -3.84 -7.97 -28.18
CA LEU A 364 -3.13 -9.24 -28.16
C LEU A 364 -3.62 -10.15 -27.03
N GLU A 365 -3.78 -9.62 -25.82
CA GLU A 365 -4.33 -10.33 -24.67
C GLU A 365 -5.72 -10.91 -24.96
N ASN A 366 -6.64 -10.08 -25.48
CA ASN A 366 -8.00 -10.50 -25.83
C ASN A 366 -8.02 -11.58 -26.92
N VAL A 367 -7.11 -11.49 -27.90
CA VAL A 367 -7.00 -12.50 -28.99
C VAL A 367 -6.54 -13.84 -28.41
N ILE A 368 -5.51 -13.86 -27.56
CA ILE A 368 -5.01 -15.09 -26.92
C ILE A 368 -6.07 -15.66 -25.96
N GLU A 369 -6.70 -14.83 -25.13
CA GLU A 369 -7.80 -15.25 -24.25
C GLU A 369 -8.90 -15.97 -25.05
N ARG A 370 -9.38 -15.34 -26.10
CA ARG A 370 -10.41 -15.91 -26.97
C ARG A 370 -9.95 -17.22 -27.59
N ALA A 371 -8.70 -17.29 -28.09
CA ALA A 371 -8.16 -18.49 -28.68
C ALA A 371 -8.09 -19.64 -27.67
N VAL A 372 -7.63 -19.37 -26.45
CA VAL A 372 -7.60 -20.33 -25.34
C VAL A 372 -9.00 -20.81 -24.97
N VAL A 373 -9.96 -19.88 -24.80
CA VAL A 373 -11.34 -20.22 -24.41
C VAL A 373 -12.03 -21.07 -25.48
N LEU A 374 -11.82 -20.77 -26.76
CA LEU A 374 -12.50 -21.48 -27.86
C LEU A 374 -11.78 -22.75 -28.32
N SER A 375 -10.47 -22.88 -28.06
CA SER A 375 -9.71 -24.05 -28.52
C SER A 375 -10.19 -25.34 -27.88
N LYS A 376 -10.24 -26.40 -28.73
CA LYS A 376 -10.44 -27.79 -28.34
C LYS A 376 -9.14 -28.62 -28.48
N ASN A 377 -8.10 -28.03 -29.02
CA ASN A 377 -6.81 -28.65 -29.28
C ASN A 377 -5.77 -28.24 -28.24
N LYS A 378 -4.63 -28.95 -28.22
CA LYS A 378 -3.48 -28.60 -27.34
C LYS A 378 -2.64 -27.45 -27.90
N THR A 379 -2.92 -26.98 -29.10
CA THR A 379 -2.21 -25.88 -29.77
C THR A 379 -3.24 -24.87 -30.31
N ILE A 380 -2.96 -23.58 -30.20
CA ILE A 380 -3.77 -22.48 -30.75
C ILE A 380 -3.07 -21.81 -31.93
#